data_6e179fa2ba62c4d3fc21aae21f464b6c
#
_entry.id   6e179fa2ba62c4d3fc21aae21f464b6c
#
_cell.length_a   1.000
_cell.length_b   1.000
_cell.length_c   1.000
_cell.angle_alpha   90.00
_cell.angle_beta   90.00
_cell.angle_gamma   90.00
#
_symmetry.space_group_name_H-M   'P 1'
#
loop_
_entity.id
_entity.type
_entity.pdbx_description
1 polymer ?
#
loop_
_entity_poly.entity_id
_entity_poly.type
_entity_poly.pdbx_seq_one_letter_code
_entity_poly.pdbx_strand_id
1 'polypeptide(L)'
;AHSIHVGPNNKFAFAPDLGIDKVLVFSFNEKTGAIAETKFDGAKLEPGSGPRHFGFHPGGKFAYVINELKQTITTFRYRAKRGRLQTLQTVSTVPHPVEGNSTAEVLVHPTGKFLYGSNRGHNSIAMFRIDEKTGKLTALGHESTRGSTPRNFGIDPTGQFLLAANQQSDNVAVFRIDQETGKLKFNGNEIQISKPVCVRMILQD
;
A
#
# COMPACT_ATOMS: atom_id res chain seq x y z
N ALA A 1 3.29 -6.30 -14.78
CA ALA A 1 3.08 -6.38 -13.34
C ALA A 1 4.15 -5.58 -12.60
N HIS A 2 3.77 -4.95 -11.47
CA HIS A 2 4.70 -4.12 -10.69
C HIS A 2 5.13 -4.77 -9.36
N SER A 3 4.27 -5.56 -8.75
CA SER A 3 4.56 -6.29 -7.52
C SER A 3 3.83 -7.63 -7.49
N ILE A 4 4.21 -8.51 -6.56
CA ILE A 4 3.51 -9.77 -6.31
C ILE A 4 3.44 -10.04 -4.82
N HIS A 5 2.28 -10.48 -4.33
CA HIS A 5 2.01 -10.72 -2.91
C HIS A 5 1.29 -12.04 -2.72
N VAL A 6 1.78 -12.87 -1.82
CA VAL A 6 1.08 -14.10 -1.43
C VAL A 6 -0.03 -13.75 -0.44
N GLY A 7 -1.19 -14.34 -0.63
CA GLY A 7 -2.34 -14.12 0.25
C GLY A 7 -2.18 -14.75 1.63
N PRO A 8 -2.93 -14.30 2.65
CA PRO A 8 -2.75 -14.71 4.06
C PRO A 8 -2.87 -16.22 4.32
N ASN A 9 -3.49 -16.96 3.40
CA ASN A 9 -3.68 -18.40 3.52
C ASN A 9 -2.71 -19.24 2.64
N ASN A 10 -1.69 -18.64 2.08
CA ASN A 10 -0.70 -19.24 1.19
C ASN A 10 -1.26 -20.07 0.01
N LYS A 11 -2.48 -19.73 -0.47
CA LYS A 11 -3.13 -20.46 -1.58
C LYS A 11 -3.20 -19.69 -2.89
N PHE A 12 -3.01 -18.39 -2.82
CA PHE A 12 -3.10 -17.49 -3.97
C PHE A 12 -2.02 -16.42 -3.92
N ALA A 13 -1.52 -16.03 -5.10
CA ALA A 13 -0.65 -14.87 -5.27
C ALA A 13 -1.39 -13.80 -6.09
N PHE A 14 -1.14 -12.55 -5.77
CA PHE A 14 -1.80 -11.37 -6.33
C PHE A 14 -0.74 -10.46 -6.95
N ALA A 15 -0.87 -10.20 -8.24
CA ALA A 15 0.05 -9.34 -8.98
C ALA A 15 -0.69 -8.14 -9.58
N PRO A 16 -0.57 -6.94 -8.98
CA PRO A 16 -1.01 -5.72 -9.62
C PRO A 16 -0.24 -5.48 -10.91
N ASP A 17 -0.97 -5.33 -12.01
CA ASP A 17 -0.41 -5.05 -13.33
C ASP A 17 -0.84 -3.68 -13.81
N LEU A 18 0.12 -2.76 -13.78
CA LEU A 18 -0.06 -1.35 -14.10
C LEU A 18 -0.48 -1.14 -15.56
N GLY A 19 0.04 -1.98 -16.47
CA GLY A 19 -0.17 -1.81 -17.90
C GLY A 19 -1.54 -2.27 -18.40
N ILE A 20 -2.23 -3.12 -17.65
CA ILE A 20 -3.53 -3.68 -18.05
C ILE A 20 -4.66 -3.41 -17.06
N ASP A 21 -4.43 -2.54 -16.06
CA ASP A 21 -5.41 -2.12 -15.06
C ASP A 21 -6.07 -3.28 -14.31
N LYS A 22 -5.25 -4.27 -13.91
CA LYS A 22 -5.73 -5.47 -13.21
C LYS A 22 -4.87 -5.82 -12.00
N VAL A 23 -5.52 -6.46 -11.03
CA VAL A 23 -4.81 -7.30 -10.04
C VAL A 23 -5.00 -8.75 -10.49
N LEU A 24 -3.97 -9.33 -11.10
CA LEU A 24 -3.95 -10.72 -11.52
C LEU A 24 -3.95 -11.65 -10.31
N VAL A 25 -4.58 -12.82 -10.44
CA VAL A 25 -4.68 -13.81 -9.36
C VAL A 25 -4.20 -15.15 -9.85
N PHE A 26 -3.19 -15.67 -9.17
CA PHE A 26 -2.61 -16.99 -9.44
C PHE A 26 -2.90 -17.94 -8.28
N SER A 27 -3.07 -19.21 -8.53
CA SER A 27 -2.97 -20.24 -7.50
C SER A 27 -1.51 -20.37 -7.07
N PHE A 28 -1.27 -20.58 -5.79
CA PHE A 28 0.06 -20.76 -5.21
C PHE A 28 0.10 -22.05 -4.39
N ASN A 29 1.10 -22.86 -4.63
CA ASN A 29 1.35 -24.08 -3.86
C ASN A 29 2.49 -23.84 -2.88
N GLU A 30 2.18 -23.72 -1.60
CA GLU A 30 3.16 -23.42 -0.55
C GLU A 30 4.24 -24.50 -0.34
N LYS A 31 3.98 -25.75 -0.76
CA LYS A 31 4.94 -26.86 -0.62
C LYS A 31 5.96 -26.89 -1.74
N THR A 32 5.55 -26.52 -2.96
CA THR A 32 6.42 -26.61 -4.15
C THR A 32 6.86 -25.25 -4.66
N GLY A 33 6.24 -24.14 -4.20
CA GLY A 33 6.42 -22.79 -4.74
C GLY A 33 5.76 -22.58 -6.12
N ALA A 34 5.04 -23.56 -6.65
CA ALA A 34 4.44 -23.47 -7.98
C ALA A 34 3.34 -22.41 -8.02
N ILE A 35 3.35 -21.63 -9.10
CA ILE A 35 2.34 -20.62 -9.43
C ILE A 35 1.66 -21.05 -10.73
N ALA A 36 0.31 -21.00 -10.78
CA ALA A 36 -0.45 -21.28 -11.98
C ALA A 36 -1.64 -20.33 -12.12
N GLU A 37 -2.11 -20.15 -13.35
CA GLU A 37 -3.30 -19.37 -13.64
C GLU A 37 -4.53 -19.91 -12.91
N THR A 38 -5.44 -19.00 -12.56
CA THR A 38 -6.75 -19.39 -12.00
C THR A 38 -7.84 -19.27 -13.06
N LYS A 39 -9.00 -19.89 -12.80
CA LYS A 39 -10.20 -19.68 -13.63
C LYS A 39 -10.77 -18.26 -13.54
N PHE A 40 -10.22 -17.43 -12.69
CA PHE A 40 -10.66 -16.04 -12.47
C PHE A 40 -9.64 -15.09 -13.08
N ASP A 41 -10.08 -14.22 -13.96
CA ASP A 41 -9.27 -13.24 -14.67
C ASP A 41 -8.82 -12.04 -13.78
N GLY A 42 -8.72 -12.27 -12.46
CA GLY A 42 -8.32 -11.25 -11.49
C GLY A 42 -9.41 -10.20 -11.21
N ALA A 43 -8.99 -9.08 -10.63
CA ALA A 43 -9.84 -7.93 -10.38
C ALA A 43 -9.50 -6.79 -11.35
N LYS A 44 -10.47 -6.41 -12.19
CA LYS A 44 -10.35 -5.24 -13.06
C LYS A 44 -10.56 -3.96 -12.26
N LEU A 45 -9.76 -2.96 -12.57
CA LEU A 45 -9.90 -1.60 -12.08
C LEU A 45 -10.41 -0.69 -13.20
N GLU A 46 -10.67 0.57 -12.85
CA GLU A 46 -11.03 1.57 -13.82
C GLU A 46 -9.87 1.80 -14.82
N PRO A 47 -10.14 1.90 -16.12
CA PRO A 47 -9.09 2.14 -17.13
C PRO A 47 -8.20 3.34 -16.79
N GLY A 48 -6.89 3.18 -16.93
CA GLY A 48 -5.89 4.18 -16.58
C GLY A 48 -5.58 4.27 -15.08
N SER A 49 -6.04 3.32 -14.26
CA SER A 49 -5.73 3.29 -12.82
C SER A 49 -4.24 3.04 -12.55
N GLY A 50 -3.65 2.09 -13.25
CA GLY A 50 -2.25 1.69 -13.04
C GLY A 50 -2.00 1.09 -11.66
N PRO A 51 -2.59 -0.07 -11.31
CA PRO A 51 -2.36 -0.70 -10.00
C PRO A 51 -0.90 -1.10 -9.83
N ARG A 52 -0.33 -0.77 -8.65
CA ARG A 52 1.11 -0.82 -8.44
C ARG A 52 1.53 -1.72 -7.27
N HIS A 53 1.26 -1.32 -6.05
CA HIS A 53 1.51 -2.08 -4.82
C HIS A 53 0.20 -2.51 -4.17
N PHE A 54 0.28 -3.59 -3.40
CA PHE A 54 -0.90 -4.26 -2.85
C PHE A 54 -0.62 -4.70 -1.40
N GLY A 55 -1.61 -4.58 -0.53
CA GLY A 55 -1.49 -5.01 0.85
C GLY A 55 -2.76 -5.69 1.36
N PHE A 56 -2.60 -6.73 2.17
CA PHE A 56 -3.71 -7.33 2.90
C PHE A 56 -3.91 -6.66 4.25
N HIS A 57 -5.17 -6.55 4.66
CA HIS A 57 -5.52 -6.29 6.05
C HIS A 57 -5.08 -7.48 6.93
N PRO A 58 -4.49 -7.26 8.13
CA PRO A 58 -4.05 -8.35 9.00
C PRO A 58 -5.14 -9.37 9.34
N GLY A 59 -6.40 -8.93 9.44
CA GLY A 59 -7.56 -9.80 9.62
C GLY A 59 -7.94 -10.68 8.42
N GLY A 60 -7.21 -10.61 7.30
CA GLY A 60 -7.36 -11.46 6.13
C GLY A 60 -8.68 -11.34 5.36
N LYS A 61 -9.53 -10.34 5.67
CA LYS A 61 -10.85 -10.15 5.03
C LYS A 61 -10.85 -9.11 3.92
N PHE A 62 -9.88 -8.19 3.94
CA PHE A 62 -9.78 -7.05 3.03
C PHE A 62 -8.40 -6.96 2.43
N ALA A 63 -8.32 -6.30 1.28
CA ALA A 63 -7.07 -5.99 0.61
C ALA A 63 -7.17 -4.62 -0.06
N TYR A 64 -6.02 -4.01 -0.32
CA TYR A 64 -5.90 -2.67 -0.85
C TYR A 64 -4.86 -2.64 -1.95
N VAL A 65 -5.15 -1.94 -3.05
CA VAL A 65 -4.19 -1.66 -4.11
C VAL A 65 -4.07 -0.16 -4.29
N ILE A 66 -2.84 0.33 -4.39
CA ILE A 66 -2.59 1.71 -4.75
C ILE A 66 -2.45 1.84 -6.26
N ASN A 67 -3.15 2.79 -6.84
CA ASN A 67 -3.24 3.03 -8.27
C ASN A 67 -2.34 4.21 -8.65
N GLU A 68 -1.21 3.92 -9.29
CA GLU A 68 -0.14 4.90 -9.55
C GLU A 68 -0.63 6.09 -10.35
N LEU A 69 -1.40 5.84 -11.44
CA LEU A 69 -1.72 6.85 -12.43
C LEU A 69 -2.94 7.70 -12.04
N LYS A 70 -3.93 7.10 -11.37
CA LYS A 70 -5.15 7.82 -10.92
C LYS A 70 -5.05 8.38 -9.50
N GLN A 71 -3.92 8.21 -8.81
CA GLN A 71 -3.70 8.76 -7.47
C GLN A 71 -4.79 8.30 -6.48
N THR A 72 -5.13 7.00 -6.51
CA THR A 72 -6.21 6.44 -5.71
C THR A 72 -5.79 5.15 -5.00
N ILE A 73 -6.59 4.74 -4.02
CA ILE A 73 -6.51 3.41 -3.41
C ILE A 73 -7.86 2.72 -3.61
N THR A 74 -7.83 1.50 -4.14
CA THR A 74 -9.01 0.65 -4.27
C THR A 74 -9.01 -0.40 -3.16
N THR A 75 -10.13 -0.47 -2.45
CA THR A 75 -10.40 -1.45 -1.39
C THR A 75 -11.14 -2.64 -1.95
N PHE A 76 -10.73 -3.84 -1.57
CA PHE A 76 -11.40 -5.09 -1.92
C PHE A 76 -11.83 -5.89 -0.69
N ARG A 77 -12.98 -6.56 -0.81
CA ARG A 77 -13.29 -7.72 0.02
C ARG A 77 -12.56 -8.94 -0.55
N TYR A 78 -11.74 -9.57 0.26
CA TYR A 78 -11.05 -10.79 -0.11
C TYR A 78 -11.86 -12.04 0.25
N ARG A 79 -12.10 -12.90 -0.74
CA ARG A 79 -12.79 -14.19 -0.60
C ARG A 79 -11.75 -15.32 -0.60
N ALA A 80 -11.14 -15.57 0.56
CA ALA A 80 -9.98 -16.46 0.73
C ALA A 80 -10.15 -17.87 0.16
N LYS A 81 -11.37 -18.46 0.22
CA LYS A 81 -11.64 -19.79 -0.34
C LYS A 81 -11.51 -19.86 -1.86
N ARG A 82 -11.64 -18.74 -2.56
CA ARG A 82 -11.70 -18.66 -4.03
C ARG A 82 -10.64 -17.75 -4.64
N GLY A 83 -9.81 -17.12 -3.85
CA GLY A 83 -8.85 -16.10 -4.32
C GLY A 83 -9.49 -14.85 -4.92
N ARG A 84 -10.79 -14.61 -4.72
CA ARG A 84 -11.50 -13.50 -5.35
C ARG A 84 -11.38 -12.20 -4.59
N LEU A 85 -11.19 -11.12 -5.35
CA LEU A 85 -11.26 -9.73 -4.92
C LEU A 85 -12.56 -9.11 -5.43
N GLN A 86 -13.37 -8.58 -4.51
CA GLN A 86 -14.59 -7.83 -4.81
C GLN A 86 -14.37 -6.36 -4.46
N THR A 87 -14.41 -5.47 -5.43
CA THR A 87 -14.26 -4.03 -5.22
C THR A 87 -15.35 -3.50 -4.29
N LEU A 88 -14.95 -2.70 -3.29
CA LEU A 88 -15.83 -2.08 -2.30
C LEU A 88 -15.84 -0.56 -2.42
N GLN A 89 -14.68 0.05 -2.69
CA GLN A 89 -14.49 1.49 -2.67
C GLN A 89 -13.21 1.86 -3.43
N THR A 90 -13.19 3.04 -4.03
CA THR A 90 -11.97 3.71 -4.50
C THR A 90 -11.95 5.13 -3.93
N VAL A 91 -10.82 5.54 -3.33
CA VAL A 91 -10.65 6.87 -2.70
C VAL A 91 -9.39 7.54 -3.23
N SER A 92 -9.40 8.87 -3.29
CA SER A 92 -8.22 9.67 -3.64
C SER A 92 -7.15 9.60 -2.55
N THR A 93 -5.87 9.64 -2.95
CA THR A 93 -4.71 9.79 -2.06
C THR A 93 -4.23 11.22 -1.93
N VAL A 94 -4.87 12.15 -2.64
CA VAL A 94 -4.56 13.59 -2.59
C VAL A 94 -5.84 14.40 -2.33
N PRO A 95 -5.75 15.60 -1.73
CA PRO A 95 -6.92 16.40 -1.38
C PRO A 95 -7.63 16.97 -2.63
N HIS A 96 -6.88 17.20 -3.69
CA HIS A 96 -7.34 17.63 -5.01
C HIS A 96 -6.36 17.10 -6.06
N PRO A 97 -6.73 17.04 -7.35
CA PRO A 97 -5.81 16.61 -8.39
C PRO A 97 -4.52 17.44 -8.38
N VAL A 98 -3.38 16.75 -8.36
CA VAL A 98 -2.04 17.36 -8.38
C VAL A 98 -1.36 16.93 -9.66
N GLU A 99 -1.03 17.90 -10.52
CA GLU A 99 -0.34 17.64 -11.78
C GLU A 99 1.05 17.02 -11.51
N GLY A 100 1.44 16.03 -12.30
CA GLY A 100 2.70 15.32 -12.14
C GLY A 100 2.79 14.42 -10.91
N ASN A 101 1.74 14.36 -10.06
CA ASN A 101 1.72 13.44 -8.95
C ASN A 101 1.45 12.00 -9.43
N SER A 102 2.05 11.06 -8.73
CA SER A 102 1.79 9.62 -8.90
C SER A 102 1.96 8.92 -7.55
N THR A 103 1.24 7.85 -7.33
CA THR A 103 1.37 7.10 -6.07
C THR A 103 2.45 6.02 -6.16
N ALA A 104 2.88 5.49 -5.02
CA ALA A 104 3.91 4.45 -5.01
C ALA A 104 3.65 3.29 -4.05
N GLU A 105 3.75 3.50 -2.75
CA GLU A 105 3.63 2.45 -1.74
C GLU A 105 2.29 2.52 -1.01
N VAL A 106 1.78 1.36 -0.60
CA VAL A 106 0.62 1.23 0.29
C VAL A 106 0.89 0.18 1.36
N LEU A 107 0.73 0.55 2.62
CA LEU A 107 0.86 -0.37 3.75
C LEU A 107 -0.30 -0.23 4.72
N VAL A 108 -0.79 -1.36 5.20
CA VAL A 108 -1.72 -1.43 6.33
C VAL A 108 -0.91 -1.46 7.61
N HIS A 109 -1.31 -0.66 8.59
CA HIS A 109 -0.73 -0.69 9.93
C HIS A 109 -0.89 -2.08 10.57
N PRO A 110 0.08 -2.59 11.36
CA PRO A 110 0.00 -3.91 11.98
C PRO A 110 -1.28 -4.17 12.79
N THR A 111 -1.87 -3.14 13.40
CA THR A 111 -3.15 -3.26 14.14
C THR A 111 -4.37 -3.42 13.23
N GLY A 112 -4.25 -3.17 11.92
CA GLY A 112 -5.37 -3.14 10.98
C GLY A 112 -6.25 -1.87 11.04
N LYS A 113 -5.99 -0.93 11.97
CA LYS A 113 -6.84 0.27 12.14
C LYS A 113 -6.58 1.36 11.11
N PHE A 114 -5.38 1.40 10.52
CA PHE A 114 -4.94 2.48 9.65
C PHE A 114 -4.29 1.94 8.37
N LEU A 115 -4.31 2.77 7.33
CA LEU A 115 -3.63 2.52 6.06
C LEU A 115 -2.93 3.80 5.62
N TYR A 116 -1.78 3.63 5.00
CA TYR A 116 -0.95 4.72 4.49
C TYR A 116 -0.63 4.52 3.02
N GLY A 117 -0.57 5.64 2.27
CA GLY A 117 -0.19 5.64 0.85
C GLY A 117 0.73 6.79 0.51
N SER A 118 1.80 6.55 -0.27
CA SER A 118 2.74 7.61 -0.64
C SER A 118 2.40 8.28 -1.96
N ASN A 119 2.60 9.60 -2.04
CA ASN A 119 2.37 10.47 -3.19
C ASN A 119 3.69 11.11 -3.64
N ARG A 120 4.14 10.76 -4.85
CA ARG A 120 5.32 11.36 -5.52
C ARG A 120 4.84 12.56 -6.35
N GLY A 121 5.29 13.74 -6.03
CA GLY A 121 4.80 15.02 -6.57
C GLY A 121 4.16 15.85 -5.47
N HIS A 122 3.07 15.40 -4.85
CA HIS A 122 2.54 15.98 -3.62
C HIS A 122 3.48 15.78 -2.40
N ASN A 123 4.42 14.82 -2.50
CA ASN A 123 5.48 14.54 -1.53
C ASN A 123 4.95 14.34 -0.12
N SER A 124 3.95 13.49 -0.01
CA SER A 124 3.25 13.21 1.24
C SER A 124 2.94 11.74 1.45
N ILE A 125 2.60 11.41 2.69
CA ILE A 125 1.88 10.19 3.05
C ILE A 125 0.41 10.55 3.27
N ALA A 126 -0.47 9.97 2.48
CA ALA A 126 -1.91 9.97 2.73
C ALA A 126 -2.23 8.99 3.85
N MET A 127 -3.04 9.42 4.82
CA MET A 127 -3.41 8.66 6.01
C MET A 127 -4.90 8.35 5.98
N PHE A 128 -5.25 7.09 6.29
CA PHE A 128 -6.64 6.64 6.30
C PHE A 128 -6.93 5.81 7.54
N ARG A 129 -8.15 5.96 8.07
CA ARG A 129 -8.75 5.02 9.02
C ARG A 129 -9.44 3.91 8.24
N ILE A 130 -9.28 2.67 8.70
CA ILE A 130 -9.98 1.50 8.17
C ILE A 130 -11.19 1.22 9.06
N ASP A 131 -12.36 1.07 8.46
CA ASP A 131 -13.53 0.52 9.14
C ASP A 131 -13.40 -1.01 9.22
N GLU A 132 -13.26 -1.55 10.40
CA GLU A 132 -12.97 -2.97 10.62
C GLU A 132 -14.08 -3.92 10.13
N LYS A 133 -15.34 -3.44 10.02
CA LYS A 133 -16.48 -4.25 9.56
C LYS A 133 -16.59 -4.29 8.06
N THR A 134 -16.31 -3.17 7.40
CA THR A 134 -16.52 -3.00 5.96
C THR A 134 -15.23 -2.97 5.16
N GLY A 135 -14.06 -2.71 5.79
CA GLY A 135 -12.77 -2.49 5.15
C GLY A 135 -12.64 -1.12 4.48
N LYS A 136 -13.68 -0.29 4.49
CA LYS A 136 -13.68 1.00 3.82
C LYS A 136 -12.74 2.00 4.49
N LEU A 137 -12.22 2.91 3.68
CA LEU A 137 -11.26 3.92 4.08
C LEU A 137 -11.95 5.27 4.30
N THR A 138 -11.57 5.95 5.39
CA THR A 138 -11.90 7.36 5.66
C THR A 138 -10.59 8.14 5.77
N ALA A 139 -10.44 9.21 4.97
CA ALA A 139 -9.23 10.02 4.97
C ALA A 139 -9.04 10.74 6.33
N LEU A 140 -7.82 10.72 6.83
CA LEU A 140 -7.37 11.42 8.04
C LEU A 140 -6.53 12.66 7.72
N GLY A 141 -6.12 12.82 6.47
CA GLY A 141 -5.26 13.91 5.99
C GLY A 141 -3.96 13.40 5.37
N HIS A 142 -3.00 14.30 5.30
CA HIS A 142 -1.69 14.08 4.68
C HIS A 142 -0.60 14.61 5.60
N GLU A 143 0.57 13.95 5.60
CA GLU A 143 1.80 14.44 6.24
C GLU A 143 2.89 14.57 5.19
N SER A 144 3.61 15.70 5.17
CA SER A 144 4.77 15.90 4.30
C SER A 144 5.87 14.90 4.63
N THR A 145 6.50 14.29 3.61
CA THR A 145 7.59 13.32 3.82
C THR A 145 8.94 13.95 4.13
N ARG A 146 9.01 15.28 4.28
CA ARG A 146 10.26 16.03 4.54
C ARG A 146 11.31 15.82 3.44
N GLY A 147 10.85 15.53 2.24
CA GLY A 147 11.68 15.28 1.08
C GLY A 147 10.85 15.17 -0.19
N SER A 148 11.47 14.66 -1.24
CA SER A 148 10.88 14.60 -2.57
C SER A 148 10.84 13.18 -3.12
N THR A 149 9.71 12.85 -3.77
CA THR A 149 9.48 11.56 -4.41
C THR A 149 9.56 10.38 -3.41
N PRO A 150 8.63 10.31 -2.42
CA PRO A 150 8.56 9.18 -1.47
C PRO A 150 8.14 7.90 -2.20
N ARG A 151 9.12 7.23 -2.82
CA ARG A 151 8.89 6.04 -3.65
C ARG A 151 8.51 4.81 -2.84
N ASN A 152 8.96 4.75 -1.60
CA ASN A 152 8.64 3.68 -0.66
C ASN A 152 8.60 4.22 0.77
N PHE A 153 7.94 3.52 1.64
CA PHE A 153 8.04 3.71 3.09
C PHE A 153 7.88 2.36 3.78
N GLY A 154 8.38 2.25 5.00
CA GLY A 154 8.20 1.10 5.87
C GLY A 154 7.52 1.50 7.16
N ILE A 155 6.72 0.59 7.73
CA ILE A 155 6.21 0.70 9.10
C ILE A 155 6.97 -0.33 9.92
N ASP A 156 7.50 0.08 11.07
CA ASP A 156 8.20 -0.85 11.95
C ASP A 156 7.24 -1.93 12.49
N PRO A 157 7.74 -3.13 12.83
CA PRO A 157 6.89 -4.23 13.27
C PRO A 157 6.04 -3.92 14.51
N THR A 158 6.47 -2.95 15.35
CA THR A 158 5.68 -2.51 16.52
C THR A 158 4.55 -1.56 16.14
N GLY A 159 4.56 -1.01 14.91
CA GLY A 159 3.62 -0.03 14.43
C GLY A 159 3.82 1.38 15.00
N GLN A 160 4.94 1.65 15.69
CA GLN A 160 5.18 2.96 16.31
C GLN A 160 5.78 3.99 15.37
N PHE A 161 6.50 3.53 14.33
CA PHE A 161 7.23 4.40 13.43
C PHE A 161 6.97 4.08 11.96
N LEU A 162 6.99 5.14 11.14
CA LEU A 162 7.01 5.07 9.69
C LEU A 162 8.27 5.76 9.19
N LEU A 163 9.01 5.11 8.28
CA LEU A 163 10.20 5.62 7.64
C LEU A 163 9.91 5.87 6.16
N ALA A 164 9.93 7.13 5.72
CA ALA A 164 9.66 7.51 4.33
C ALA A 164 10.97 7.65 3.54
N ALA A 165 11.10 6.87 2.47
CA ALA A 165 12.25 6.88 1.56
C ALA A 165 12.00 7.88 0.42
N ASN A 166 12.64 9.03 0.48
CA ASN A 166 12.51 10.15 -0.46
C ASN A 166 13.58 10.04 -1.55
N GLN A 167 13.24 9.44 -2.67
CA GLN A 167 14.18 9.08 -3.74
C GLN A 167 14.93 10.29 -4.34
N GLN A 168 14.27 11.41 -4.54
CA GLN A 168 14.88 12.57 -5.22
C GLN A 168 15.59 13.55 -4.28
N SER A 169 15.34 13.48 -2.98
CA SER A 169 16.02 14.28 -1.97
C SER A 169 17.06 13.51 -1.17
N ASP A 170 17.34 12.25 -1.56
CA ASP A 170 18.43 11.44 -1.00
C ASP A 170 18.35 11.28 0.54
N ASN A 171 17.12 11.21 1.09
CA ASN A 171 16.95 11.05 2.54
C ASN A 171 15.85 10.05 2.92
N VAL A 172 15.96 9.50 4.12
CA VAL A 172 14.89 8.76 4.80
C VAL A 172 14.51 9.54 6.05
N ALA A 173 13.25 9.95 6.12
CA ALA A 173 12.69 10.68 7.26
C ALA A 173 11.84 9.77 8.15
N VAL A 174 11.91 9.98 9.48
CA VAL A 174 11.25 9.12 10.47
C VAL A 174 10.06 9.85 11.10
N PHE A 175 8.92 9.17 11.13
CA PHE A 175 7.66 9.67 11.68
C PHE A 175 7.20 8.77 12.82
N ARG A 176 6.72 9.37 13.90
CA ARG A 176 5.96 8.66 14.93
C ARG A 176 4.50 8.50 14.47
N ILE A 177 3.93 7.31 14.67
CA ILE A 177 2.52 7.03 14.42
C ILE A 177 1.76 7.19 15.75
N ASP A 178 0.75 8.06 15.75
CA ASP A 178 -0.19 8.15 16.88
C ASP A 178 -1.13 6.94 16.85
N GLN A 179 -1.10 6.13 17.89
CA GLN A 179 -1.78 4.83 17.95
C GLN A 179 -3.31 4.93 18.06
N GLU A 180 -3.84 6.10 18.43
CA GLU A 180 -5.30 6.34 18.56
C GLU A 180 -5.87 6.98 17.29
N THR A 181 -5.15 7.94 16.74
CA THR A 181 -5.63 8.73 15.60
C THR A 181 -5.10 8.25 14.25
N GLY A 182 -3.96 7.53 14.22
CA GLY A 182 -3.25 7.12 13.01
C GLY A 182 -2.48 8.25 12.33
N LYS A 183 -2.43 9.43 12.94
CA LYS A 183 -1.70 10.57 12.37
C LYS A 183 -0.20 10.41 12.52
N LEU A 184 0.52 10.87 11.49
CA LEU A 184 1.97 10.90 11.48
C LEU A 184 2.48 12.23 12.04
N LYS A 185 3.58 12.16 12.79
CA LYS A 185 4.33 13.34 13.25
C LYS A 185 5.82 13.10 13.01
N PHE A 186 6.46 14.00 12.24
CA PHE A 186 7.92 13.97 12.09
C PHE A 186 8.59 14.06 13.46
N ASN A 187 9.54 13.17 13.74
CA ASN A 187 10.18 13.10 15.04
C ASN A 187 11.54 13.84 15.12
N GLY A 188 11.92 14.51 14.02
CA GLY A 188 13.19 15.24 13.93
C GLY A 188 14.35 14.40 13.39
N ASN A 189 14.18 13.10 13.20
CA ASN A 189 15.25 12.21 12.74
C ASN A 189 15.14 11.97 11.23
N GLU A 190 16.27 12.13 10.56
CA GLU A 190 16.44 11.72 9.17
C GLU A 190 17.87 11.22 8.93
N ILE A 191 18.05 10.44 7.88
CA ILE A 191 19.35 9.98 7.42
C ILE A 191 19.52 10.30 5.93
N GLN A 192 20.70 10.77 5.56
CA GLN A 192 21.09 10.97 4.15
C GLN A 192 21.54 9.64 3.57
N ILE A 193 20.90 9.24 2.46
CA ILE A 193 21.21 8.01 1.74
C ILE A 193 20.80 8.17 0.27
N SER A 194 21.72 7.88 -0.65
CA SER A 194 21.50 8.12 -2.08
C SER A 194 20.36 7.29 -2.63
N LYS A 195 19.39 7.95 -3.27
CA LYS A 195 18.26 7.39 -4.04
C LYS A 195 17.53 6.23 -3.34
N PRO A 196 17.08 6.37 -2.07
CA PRO A 196 16.43 5.27 -1.36
C PRO A 196 15.10 4.92 -2.07
N VAL A 197 14.92 3.64 -2.39
CA VAL A 197 13.74 3.15 -3.13
C VAL A 197 13.01 2.02 -2.42
N CYS A 198 13.57 1.50 -1.33
CA CYS A 198 12.96 0.43 -0.54
C CYS A 198 13.41 0.50 0.92
N VAL A 199 12.45 0.46 1.84
CA VAL A 199 12.67 0.29 3.28
C VAL A 199 11.97 -0.98 3.71
N ARG A 200 12.71 -1.90 4.31
CA ARG A 200 12.15 -3.12 4.92
C ARG A 200 12.70 -3.28 6.33
N MET A 201 11.81 -3.56 7.24
CA MET A 201 12.13 -3.83 8.65
C MET A 201 11.69 -5.24 8.99
N ILE A 202 12.54 -5.95 9.68
CA ILE A 202 12.30 -7.32 10.16
C ILE A 202 12.49 -7.35 11.67
N LEU A 203 11.73 -8.20 12.33
CA LEU A 203 12.03 -8.53 13.74
C LEU A 203 13.35 -9.28 13.76
N GLN A 204 14.21 -8.94 14.69
CA GLN A 204 15.33 -9.82 15.07
C GLN A 204 14.81 -10.75 16.16
N ASP A 205 15.05 -12.03 15.97
CA ASP A 205 14.79 -13.08 16.98
C ASP A 205 15.69 -12.91 18.21
#